data_631651fc0ef662790703542e884ff82f
#
_entry.id   631651fc0ef662790703542e884ff82f
#
_cell.length_a   1.000
_cell.length_b   1.000
_cell.length_c   1.000
_cell.angle_alpha   90.00
_cell.angle_beta   90.00
_cell.angle_gamma   90.00
#
_symmetry.space_group_name_H-M   'P 1'
#
loop_
_entity.id
_entity.type
_entity.pdbx_description
1 polymer ?
#
loop_
_entity_poly.entity_id
_entity_poly.type
_entity_poly.pdbx_seq_one_letter_code
_entity_poly.pdbx_strand_id
1 'polypeptide(L)'
;MDITCSAAGIFLTMKQLYVLLFTFLLVGCKTVNDVPYFQNAAEFDGSQGALLFDMTIKPKDLLTIFVFSGTDEEAVAAFNPRDPHPLDNYNRRIGGVQTSQSRGTIHHYLVENDGTIDFPVLGRINLAGLTVEQANDTIKKLVAPYLSEHADCVVNTLIENYEISVLGEVKRPNTFTIRRNKCTVLEALAMAGDMTIYGRRDNVKLLRELPNGEFEIHELDLRDANLLNSPYYYMQQRDVLYVEPNEVMAQNTKIGRTRQLWIRGASITVSLGSLLYRVLK
;
A
#
# COMPACT_ATOMS: atom_id res chain seq x y z
N MET A 1 60.31 34.12 49.42
CA MET A 1 59.25 34.58 48.50
C MET A 1 58.66 33.33 47.89
N ASP A 2 57.77 32.70 48.68
CA ASP A 2 57.27 31.37 48.40
C ASP A 2 55.92 31.48 47.65
N ILE A 3 55.90 30.94 46.46
CA ILE A 3 54.67 30.78 45.68
C ILE A 3 54.25 29.31 45.81
N THR A 4 53.45 29.06 46.84
CA THR A 4 52.72 27.76 46.95
C THR A 4 51.48 27.80 46.06
N CYS A 5 51.57 27.17 44.90
CA CYS A 5 50.43 26.93 44.02
C CYS A 5 49.61 25.77 44.62
N SER A 6 48.48 26.12 45.28
CA SER A 6 47.56 25.15 45.81
C SER A 6 46.72 24.55 44.71
N ALA A 7 47.12 23.36 44.25
CA ALA A 7 46.31 22.51 43.39
C ALA A 7 45.19 21.89 44.26
N ALA A 8 44.08 22.59 44.40
CA ALA A 8 42.86 22.01 45.00
C ALA A 8 42.30 20.96 44.05
N GLY A 9 42.85 19.74 44.12
CA GLY A 9 42.29 18.58 43.50
C GLY A 9 40.91 18.30 44.07
N ILE A 10 39.87 18.47 43.24
CA ILE A 10 38.51 18.09 43.58
C ILE A 10 38.47 16.56 43.65
N PHE A 11 38.75 16.02 44.84
CA PHE A 11 38.46 14.62 45.16
C PHE A 11 36.95 14.42 45.25
N LEU A 12 36.30 14.13 44.15
CA LEU A 12 34.91 13.66 44.20
C LEU A 12 34.91 12.35 44.99
N THR A 13 34.23 12.35 46.13
CA THR A 13 34.05 11.11 46.91
C THR A 13 33.31 10.09 46.05
N MET A 14 33.61 8.79 46.19
CA MET A 14 32.95 7.71 45.46
C MET A 14 31.42 7.82 45.48
N LYS A 15 30.84 8.30 46.59
CA LYS A 15 29.40 8.56 46.70
C LYS A 15 28.92 9.67 45.75
N GLN A 16 29.69 10.72 45.57
CA GLN A 16 29.32 11.83 44.65
C GLN A 16 29.44 11.39 43.20
N LEU A 17 30.42 10.52 42.87
CA LEU A 17 30.54 9.96 41.55
C LEU A 17 29.35 9.03 41.20
N TYR A 18 28.88 8.22 42.17
CA TYR A 18 27.68 7.38 41.95
C TYR A 18 26.40 8.21 41.80
N VAL A 19 26.24 9.30 42.57
CA VAL A 19 25.09 10.17 42.42
C VAL A 19 25.11 10.89 41.05
N LEU A 20 26.28 11.33 40.59
CA LEU A 20 26.45 12.00 39.30
C LEU A 20 26.21 11.02 38.12
N LEU A 21 26.65 9.77 38.26
CA LEU A 21 26.38 8.71 37.28
C LEU A 21 24.89 8.34 37.27
N PHE A 22 24.25 8.28 38.42
CA PHE A 22 22.81 7.97 38.56
C PHE A 22 21.92 9.10 38.00
N THR A 23 22.28 10.37 38.24
CA THR A 23 21.58 11.53 37.64
C THR A 23 21.76 11.59 36.13
N PHE A 24 22.90 11.18 35.58
CA PHE A 24 23.13 11.11 34.13
C PHE A 24 22.27 10.03 33.46
N LEU A 25 21.92 8.96 34.18
CA LEU A 25 21.02 7.90 33.68
C LEU A 25 19.55 8.30 33.64
N LEU A 26 19.14 9.37 34.35
CA LEU A 26 17.75 9.82 34.39
C LEU A 26 17.37 10.84 33.27
N VAL A 27 18.32 11.29 32.47
CA VAL A 27 18.13 12.33 31.44
C VAL A 27 17.97 11.69 30.05
N GLY A 28 17.00 10.79 29.87
CA GLY A 28 17.02 10.05 28.60
C GLY A 28 15.69 9.57 28.03
N CYS A 29 14.54 10.03 28.52
CA CYS A 29 13.27 9.68 27.86
C CYS A 29 12.75 10.86 27.04
N LYS A 30 13.12 10.95 25.76
CA LYS A 30 12.40 11.77 24.81
C LYS A 30 11.13 11.00 24.42
N THR A 31 9.97 11.53 24.78
CA THR A 31 8.67 10.98 24.35
C THR A 31 8.56 11.12 22.85
N VAL A 32 8.40 10.01 22.14
CA VAL A 32 8.19 9.98 20.69
C VAL A 32 6.70 10.22 20.44
N ASN A 33 6.33 11.43 20.06
CA ASN A 33 4.94 11.81 19.75
C ASN A 33 4.55 11.54 18.29
N ASP A 34 5.42 10.90 17.50
CA ASP A 34 5.26 10.77 16.05
C ASP A 34 4.51 9.49 15.60
N VAL A 35 3.96 8.73 16.55
CA VAL A 35 3.34 7.43 16.26
C VAL A 35 1.84 7.51 15.90
N PRO A 36 0.99 8.37 16.51
CA PRO A 36 -0.43 8.40 16.19
C PRO A 36 -0.72 8.95 14.78
N TYR A 37 -1.74 8.38 14.13
CA TYR A 37 -2.36 8.95 12.94
C TYR A 37 -3.23 10.17 13.31
N PHE A 38 -3.46 11.08 12.35
CA PHE A 38 -4.43 12.17 12.45
C PHE A 38 -4.28 13.04 13.71
N GLN A 39 -3.06 13.51 13.96
CA GLN A 39 -2.75 14.29 15.19
C GLN A 39 -3.51 15.61 15.28
N ASN A 40 -3.93 16.18 14.15
CA ASN A 40 -4.73 17.40 14.03
C ASN A 40 -6.23 17.13 13.75
N ALA A 41 -6.74 15.95 14.12
CA ALA A 41 -8.14 15.56 13.87
C ALA A 41 -9.17 16.55 14.45
N ALA A 42 -8.83 17.29 15.52
CA ALA A 42 -9.70 18.29 16.11
C ALA A 42 -9.89 19.55 15.23
N GLU A 43 -8.96 19.81 14.32
CA GLU A 43 -8.96 20.95 13.40
C GLU A 43 -9.45 20.55 11.99
N PHE A 44 -9.73 19.27 11.77
CA PHE A 44 -10.08 18.73 10.45
C PHE A 44 -11.49 19.16 10.04
N ASP A 45 -11.58 19.83 8.91
CA ASP A 45 -12.85 20.14 8.24
C ASP A 45 -13.17 19.06 7.19
N GLY A 46 -14.07 18.14 7.54
CA GLY A 46 -14.56 17.09 6.66
C GLY A 46 -15.59 17.55 5.63
N SER A 47 -15.96 18.85 5.61
CA SER A 47 -16.98 19.39 4.69
C SER A 47 -16.51 19.41 3.23
N GLN A 48 -15.20 19.41 3.00
CA GLN A 48 -14.61 19.36 1.66
C GLN A 48 -14.58 17.97 1.05
N GLY A 49 -15.06 16.96 1.76
CA GLY A 49 -15.10 15.54 1.44
C GLY A 49 -14.21 15.15 0.26
N ALA A 50 -13.38 14.16 0.41
CA ALA A 50 -12.55 13.71 -0.72
C ALA A 50 -13.39 13.68 -1.97
N LEU A 51 -13.03 14.48 -2.96
CA LEU A 51 -13.65 14.45 -4.29
C LEU A 51 -13.83 12.98 -4.63
N LEU A 52 -15.05 12.57 -4.90
CA LEU A 52 -15.37 11.18 -5.24
C LEU A 52 -14.41 10.76 -6.35
N PHE A 53 -13.34 10.10 -5.96
CA PHE A 53 -12.34 9.64 -6.90
C PHE A 53 -12.88 8.37 -7.54
N ASP A 54 -13.28 8.48 -8.80
CA ASP A 54 -13.64 7.33 -9.62
C ASP A 54 -12.42 6.89 -10.40
N MET A 55 -12.09 5.61 -10.24
CA MET A 55 -10.98 5.00 -10.95
C MET A 55 -11.26 4.99 -12.45
N THR A 56 -10.29 5.43 -13.24
CA THR A 56 -10.35 5.39 -14.71
C THR A 56 -9.68 4.14 -15.24
N ILE A 57 -10.26 3.60 -16.30
CA ILE A 57 -9.71 2.46 -17.04
C ILE A 57 -8.40 2.88 -17.72
N LYS A 58 -7.38 2.05 -17.59
CA LYS A 58 -6.04 2.29 -18.16
C LYS A 58 -5.66 1.19 -19.16
N PRO A 59 -4.74 1.44 -20.09
CA PRO A 59 -4.11 0.40 -20.88
C PRO A 59 -3.55 -0.73 -20.01
N LYS A 60 -3.71 -1.98 -20.43
CA LYS A 60 -3.35 -3.21 -19.71
C LYS A 60 -4.27 -3.58 -18.55
N ASP A 61 -5.37 -2.85 -18.33
CA ASP A 61 -6.40 -3.34 -17.44
C ASP A 61 -7.10 -4.55 -18.03
N LEU A 62 -7.43 -5.50 -17.17
CA LEU A 62 -8.21 -6.68 -17.53
C LEU A 62 -9.64 -6.46 -17.07
N LEU A 63 -10.56 -6.32 -18.01
CA LEU A 63 -11.97 -6.03 -17.74
C LEU A 63 -12.82 -7.29 -17.87
N THR A 64 -13.76 -7.45 -16.94
CA THR A 64 -14.92 -8.30 -17.12
C THR A 64 -16.11 -7.41 -17.38
N ILE A 65 -16.75 -7.60 -18.54
CA ILE A 65 -17.93 -6.82 -18.95
C ILE A 65 -19.09 -7.77 -19.10
N PHE A 66 -20.19 -7.45 -18.45
CA PHE A 66 -21.39 -8.24 -18.50
C PHE A 66 -22.59 -7.36 -18.91
N VAL A 67 -23.29 -7.79 -19.97
CA VAL A 67 -24.49 -7.15 -20.48
C VAL A 67 -25.69 -7.99 -20.09
N PHE A 68 -26.64 -7.41 -19.39
CA PHE A 68 -27.85 -8.09 -18.94
C PHE A 68 -29.12 -7.35 -19.42
N SER A 69 -30.11 -8.12 -19.81
CA SER A 69 -31.48 -7.64 -20.05
C SER A 69 -32.46 -8.65 -19.45
N GLY A 70 -33.44 -8.17 -18.71
CA GLY A 70 -34.51 -9.05 -18.17
C GLY A 70 -35.57 -9.36 -19.20
N THR A 71 -35.66 -8.56 -20.25
CA THR A 71 -36.72 -8.68 -21.28
C THR A 71 -36.19 -9.25 -22.60
N ASP A 72 -34.88 -9.23 -22.85
CA ASP A 72 -34.26 -9.65 -24.13
C ASP A 72 -32.99 -10.47 -23.89
N GLU A 73 -33.12 -11.56 -23.14
CA GLU A 73 -31.99 -12.42 -22.72
C GLU A 73 -31.25 -13.03 -23.91
N GLU A 74 -31.99 -13.40 -24.98
CA GLU A 74 -31.40 -14.02 -26.18
C GLU A 74 -30.53 -13.00 -26.95
N ALA A 75 -30.97 -11.77 -27.08
CA ALA A 75 -30.21 -10.71 -27.77
C ALA A 75 -28.90 -10.37 -27.04
N VAL A 76 -28.93 -10.32 -25.70
CA VAL A 76 -27.70 -10.01 -24.92
C VAL A 76 -26.72 -11.18 -24.86
N ALA A 77 -27.12 -12.40 -25.16
CA ALA A 77 -26.24 -13.57 -25.14
C ALA A 77 -25.03 -13.42 -26.07
N ALA A 78 -25.19 -12.74 -27.21
CA ALA A 78 -24.13 -12.51 -28.18
C ALA A 78 -23.03 -11.56 -27.63
N PHE A 79 -23.33 -10.71 -26.64
CA PHE A 79 -22.39 -9.79 -26.02
C PHE A 79 -21.67 -10.39 -24.80
N ASN A 80 -22.08 -11.60 -24.36
CA ASN A 80 -21.53 -12.29 -23.18
C ASN A 80 -20.87 -13.62 -23.57
N PRO A 81 -19.80 -13.63 -24.39
CA PRO A 81 -19.12 -14.87 -24.73
C PRO A 81 -18.55 -15.51 -23.47
N ARG A 82 -18.47 -16.83 -23.51
CA ARG A 82 -17.83 -17.60 -22.44
C ARG A 82 -16.64 -18.33 -23.01
N ASP A 83 -15.50 -18.14 -22.37
CA ASP A 83 -14.33 -18.94 -22.72
C ASP A 83 -14.54 -20.39 -22.32
N PRO A 84 -14.20 -21.35 -23.17
CA PRO A 84 -14.30 -22.75 -22.81
C PRO A 84 -13.37 -23.03 -21.63
N HIS A 85 -13.89 -23.72 -20.63
CA HIS A 85 -13.06 -24.11 -19.48
C HIS A 85 -11.85 -24.93 -19.98
N PRO A 86 -10.60 -24.67 -19.50
CA PRO A 86 -9.42 -25.41 -19.95
C PRO A 86 -9.55 -26.93 -19.88
N LEU A 87 -10.30 -27.45 -18.90
CA LEU A 87 -10.58 -28.86 -18.73
C LEU A 87 -11.59 -29.42 -19.76
N ASP A 88 -12.42 -28.58 -20.37
CA ASP A 88 -13.37 -29.02 -21.37
C ASP A 88 -12.63 -29.50 -22.65
N ASN A 89 -11.57 -28.78 -23.03
CA ASN A 89 -10.71 -29.20 -24.15
C ASN A 89 -9.92 -30.48 -23.84
N TYR A 90 -9.48 -30.62 -22.57
CA TYR A 90 -8.79 -31.82 -22.13
C TYR A 90 -9.74 -33.03 -22.11
N ASN A 91 -10.92 -32.90 -21.49
CA ASN A 91 -11.92 -33.96 -21.42
C ASN A 91 -12.43 -34.37 -22.79
N ARG A 92 -12.58 -33.44 -23.73
CA ARG A 92 -12.96 -33.75 -25.13
C ARG A 92 -11.90 -34.60 -25.85
N ARG A 93 -10.60 -34.34 -25.56
CA ARG A 93 -9.48 -35.09 -26.17
C ARG A 93 -9.36 -36.52 -25.64
N ILE A 94 -9.70 -36.77 -24.41
CA ILE A 94 -9.61 -38.10 -23.78
C ILE A 94 -10.93 -38.87 -23.76
N GLY A 95 -12.00 -38.35 -24.42
CA GLY A 95 -13.30 -39.02 -24.49
C GLY A 95 -14.07 -39.06 -23.17
N GLY A 96 -13.71 -38.16 -22.22
CA GLY A 96 -14.42 -38.03 -20.94
C GLY A 96 -15.85 -37.50 -21.10
N VAL A 97 -16.73 -37.91 -20.20
CA VAL A 97 -18.11 -37.44 -20.13
C VAL A 97 -18.10 -35.96 -19.73
N GLN A 98 -18.68 -35.11 -20.58
CA GLN A 98 -18.94 -33.72 -20.19
C GLN A 98 -19.96 -33.70 -19.07
N THR A 99 -19.53 -33.36 -17.88
CA THR A 99 -20.46 -33.05 -16.81
C THR A 99 -21.12 -31.72 -17.15
N SER A 100 -22.45 -31.65 -17.02
CA SER A 100 -23.29 -30.46 -17.30
C SER A 100 -22.99 -29.24 -16.41
N GLN A 101 -21.89 -29.25 -15.66
CA GLN A 101 -21.43 -28.20 -14.77
C GLN A 101 -20.21 -27.42 -15.29
N SER A 102 -19.65 -27.74 -16.46
CA SER A 102 -18.64 -26.90 -17.09
C SER A 102 -19.27 -25.62 -17.66
N ARG A 103 -19.64 -24.72 -16.75
CA ARG A 103 -19.95 -23.35 -17.15
C ARG A 103 -18.63 -22.70 -17.52
N GLY A 104 -18.44 -22.37 -18.81
CA GLY A 104 -17.28 -21.63 -19.29
C GLY A 104 -17.04 -20.39 -18.42
N THR A 105 -15.79 -20.01 -18.28
CA THR A 105 -15.40 -18.76 -17.58
C THR A 105 -15.93 -17.57 -18.37
N ILE A 106 -16.30 -16.51 -17.67
CA ILE A 106 -16.67 -15.23 -18.28
C ILE A 106 -15.44 -14.72 -19.06
N HIS A 107 -15.67 -14.22 -20.27
CA HIS A 107 -14.60 -13.69 -21.11
C HIS A 107 -14.02 -12.42 -20.49
N HIS A 108 -12.69 -12.31 -20.50
CA HIS A 108 -11.97 -11.14 -20.03
C HIS A 108 -11.44 -10.34 -21.22
N TYR A 109 -11.58 -9.03 -21.14
CA TYR A 109 -11.13 -8.09 -22.17
C TYR A 109 -9.88 -7.37 -21.69
N LEU A 110 -8.78 -7.53 -22.42
CA LEU A 110 -7.56 -6.76 -22.17
C LEU A 110 -7.69 -5.39 -22.86
N VAL A 111 -7.50 -4.32 -22.09
CA VAL A 111 -7.38 -2.97 -22.68
C VAL A 111 -6.02 -2.87 -23.37
N GLU A 112 -6.05 -2.68 -24.67
CA GLU A 112 -4.84 -2.56 -25.49
C GLU A 112 -4.08 -1.25 -25.22
N ASN A 113 -2.87 -1.12 -25.78
CA ASN A 113 -2.04 0.08 -25.59
C ASN A 113 -2.70 1.37 -26.15
N ASP A 114 -3.55 1.22 -27.14
CA ASP A 114 -4.31 2.33 -27.74
C ASP A 114 -5.60 2.65 -26.96
N GLY A 115 -5.83 1.98 -25.85
CA GLY A 115 -6.99 2.19 -24.99
C GLY A 115 -8.26 1.47 -25.42
N THR A 116 -8.19 0.62 -26.47
CA THR A 116 -9.33 -0.10 -27.00
C THR A 116 -9.44 -1.51 -26.45
N ILE A 117 -10.65 -2.08 -26.51
CA ILE A 117 -10.95 -3.50 -26.34
C ILE A 117 -11.62 -4.03 -27.60
N ASP A 118 -11.46 -5.31 -27.91
CA ASP A 118 -12.26 -6.00 -28.94
C ASP A 118 -13.52 -6.57 -28.29
N PHE A 119 -14.66 -5.90 -28.49
CA PHE A 119 -15.93 -6.32 -27.88
C PHE A 119 -16.82 -7.05 -28.90
N PRO A 120 -17.46 -8.18 -28.54
CA PRO A 120 -18.28 -8.95 -29.46
C PRO A 120 -19.36 -8.11 -30.11
N VAL A 121 -19.62 -8.37 -31.38
CA VAL A 121 -20.64 -7.69 -32.21
C VAL A 121 -20.30 -6.21 -32.48
N LEU A 122 -19.78 -5.47 -31.48
CA LEU A 122 -19.49 -4.04 -31.59
C LEU A 122 -18.10 -3.74 -32.20
N GLY A 123 -17.19 -4.72 -32.17
CA GLY A 123 -15.81 -4.53 -32.62
C GLY A 123 -14.99 -3.71 -31.61
N ARG A 124 -14.10 -2.87 -32.12
CA ARG A 124 -13.18 -2.08 -31.28
C ARG A 124 -13.89 -0.89 -30.59
N ILE A 125 -13.75 -0.84 -29.27
CA ILE A 125 -14.33 0.22 -28.41
C ILE A 125 -13.21 0.84 -27.57
N ASN A 126 -13.09 2.16 -27.59
CA ASN A 126 -12.13 2.86 -26.73
C ASN A 126 -12.76 3.12 -25.37
N LEU A 127 -12.15 2.58 -24.30
CA LEU A 127 -12.59 2.72 -22.93
C LEU A 127 -11.52 3.38 -22.02
N ALA A 128 -10.28 3.54 -22.47
CA ALA A 128 -9.25 4.17 -21.67
C ALA A 128 -9.59 5.62 -21.33
N GLY A 129 -9.33 6.01 -20.07
CA GLY A 129 -9.63 7.32 -19.53
C GLY A 129 -11.08 7.50 -19.05
N LEU A 130 -11.98 6.56 -19.36
CA LEU A 130 -13.33 6.56 -18.83
C LEU A 130 -13.36 5.96 -17.43
N THR A 131 -14.27 6.47 -16.58
CA THR A 131 -14.60 5.75 -15.34
C THR A 131 -15.39 4.48 -15.66
N VAL A 132 -15.49 3.54 -14.71
CA VAL A 132 -16.30 2.32 -14.88
C VAL A 132 -17.75 2.67 -15.23
N GLU A 133 -18.31 3.71 -14.60
CA GLU A 133 -19.66 4.16 -14.87
C GLU A 133 -19.81 4.72 -16.29
N GLN A 134 -18.89 5.58 -16.72
CA GLN A 134 -18.87 6.12 -18.08
C GLN A 134 -18.68 5.02 -19.14
N ALA A 135 -17.86 4.00 -18.84
CA ALA A 135 -17.69 2.83 -19.70
C ALA A 135 -18.98 2.03 -19.82
N ASN A 136 -19.68 1.79 -18.71
CA ASN A 136 -20.99 1.14 -18.71
C ASN A 136 -22.01 1.89 -19.57
N ASP A 137 -22.09 3.21 -19.41
CA ASP A 137 -22.99 4.05 -20.21
C ASP A 137 -22.63 4.05 -21.69
N THR A 138 -21.34 4.03 -22.00
CA THR A 138 -20.86 3.98 -23.40
C THR A 138 -21.25 2.65 -24.05
N ILE A 139 -20.97 1.54 -23.38
CA ILE A 139 -21.32 0.20 -23.88
C ILE A 139 -22.84 0.07 -23.99
N LYS A 140 -23.59 0.53 -23.00
CA LYS A 140 -25.05 0.52 -23.03
C LYS A 140 -25.63 1.23 -24.26
N LYS A 141 -25.10 2.42 -24.61
CA LYS A 141 -25.49 3.17 -25.81
C LYS A 141 -25.18 2.40 -27.10
N LEU A 142 -24.03 1.71 -27.15
CA LEU A 142 -23.61 0.93 -28.32
C LEU A 142 -24.40 -0.36 -28.49
N VAL A 143 -24.84 -0.99 -27.41
CA VAL A 143 -25.65 -2.22 -27.40
C VAL A 143 -27.11 -1.93 -27.72
N ALA A 144 -27.64 -0.78 -27.30
CA ALA A 144 -29.06 -0.41 -27.42
C ALA A 144 -29.68 -0.67 -28.82
N PRO A 145 -29.00 -0.39 -29.96
CA PRO A 145 -29.56 -0.63 -31.29
C PRO A 145 -29.81 -2.13 -31.64
N TYR A 146 -29.22 -3.03 -30.87
CA TYR A 146 -29.32 -4.49 -31.10
C TYR A 146 -30.39 -5.13 -30.20
N LEU A 147 -31.01 -4.34 -29.32
CA LEU A 147 -32.04 -4.80 -28.41
C LEU A 147 -33.43 -4.34 -28.89
N SER A 148 -34.47 -4.98 -28.36
CA SER A 148 -35.86 -4.57 -28.59
C SER A 148 -36.11 -3.15 -28.06
N GLU A 149 -37.05 -2.41 -28.70
CA GLU A 149 -37.31 -0.97 -28.42
C GLU A 149 -37.59 -0.64 -26.95
N HIS A 150 -38.04 -1.61 -26.17
CA HIS A 150 -38.38 -1.45 -24.74
C HIS A 150 -37.51 -2.32 -23.82
N ALA A 151 -36.38 -2.85 -24.31
CA ALA A 151 -35.51 -3.67 -23.51
C ALA A 151 -34.78 -2.86 -22.46
N ASP A 152 -34.87 -3.30 -21.22
CA ASP A 152 -34.00 -2.83 -20.16
C ASP A 152 -32.59 -3.43 -20.33
N CYS A 153 -31.60 -2.59 -20.41
CA CYS A 153 -30.21 -3.01 -20.55
C CYS A 153 -29.38 -2.51 -19.35
N VAL A 154 -28.73 -3.43 -18.68
CA VAL A 154 -27.77 -3.15 -17.60
C VAL A 154 -26.41 -3.66 -18.05
N VAL A 155 -25.41 -2.80 -18.01
CA VAL A 155 -24.00 -3.13 -18.25
C VAL A 155 -23.25 -3.01 -16.95
N ASN A 156 -22.45 -4.02 -16.63
CA ASN A 156 -21.59 -4.03 -15.46
C ASN A 156 -20.16 -4.36 -15.87
N THR A 157 -19.24 -3.44 -15.60
CA THR A 157 -17.82 -3.58 -15.88
C THR A 157 -17.05 -3.68 -14.57
N LEU A 158 -16.16 -4.66 -14.47
CA LEU A 158 -15.25 -4.86 -13.34
C LEU A 158 -13.81 -4.87 -13.85
N ILE A 159 -12.91 -4.26 -13.10
CA ILE A 159 -11.46 -4.35 -13.34
C ILE A 159 -10.95 -5.52 -12.48
N GLU A 160 -10.52 -6.62 -13.14
CA GLU A 160 -10.11 -7.86 -12.46
C GLU A 160 -8.71 -7.80 -11.88
N ASN A 161 -7.81 -7.08 -12.54
CA ASN A 161 -6.41 -6.97 -12.15
C ASN A 161 -6.10 -5.69 -11.38
N TYR A 162 -7.07 -5.15 -10.61
CA TYR A 162 -6.78 -4.04 -9.73
C TYR A 162 -5.87 -4.48 -8.60
N GLU A 163 -4.60 -4.15 -8.72
CA GLU A 163 -3.56 -4.52 -7.77
C GLU A 163 -2.81 -3.28 -7.30
N ILE A 164 -2.45 -3.30 -6.02
CA ILE A 164 -1.59 -2.30 -5.37
C ILE A 164 -0.46 -3.00 -4.64
N SER A 165 0.68 -2.36 -4.53
CA SER A 165 1.82 -2.90 -3.79
C SER A 165 2.10 -2.06 -2.54
N VAL A 166 2.34 -2.72 -1.41
CA VAL A 166 2.75 -2.07 -0.16
C VAL A 166 4.10 -2.61 0.25
N LEU A 167 5.09 -1.73 0.38
CA LEU A 167 6.48 -2.08 0.63
C LEU A 167 7.05 -1.29 1.82
N GLY A 168 8.19 -1.74 2.34
CA GLY A 168 8.94 -1.07 3.40
C GLY A 168 8.53 -1.50 4.79
N GLU A 169 8.48 -0.55 5.74
CA GLU A 169 8.27 -0.79 7.17
C GLU A 169 6.80 -1.04 7.52
N VAL A 170 6.25 -2.11 6.95
CA VAL A 170 4.92 -2.67 7.24
C VAL A 170 5.06 -4.12 7.71
N LYS A 171 4.05 -4.66 8.39
CA LYS A 171 4.14 -6.03 8.93
C LYS A 171 4.17 -7.12 7.85
N ARG A 172 3.50 -6.89 6.72
CA ARG A 172 3.38 -7.85 5.62
C ARG A 172 3.48 -7.14 4.27
N PRO A 173 4.70 -6.77 3.84
CA PRO A 173 4.88 -6.19 2.51
C PRO A 173 4.45 -7.21 1.44
N ASN A 174 3.58 -6.78 0.52
CA ASN A 174 3.05 -7.63 -0.54
C ASN A 174 2.37 -6.80 -1.62
N THR A 175 2.02 -7.45 -2.75
CA THR A 175 1.05 -6.96 -3.72
C THR A 175 -0.32 -7.52 -3.37
N PHE A 176 -1.33 -6.66 -3.33
CA PHE A 176 -2.69 -6.99 -2.94
C PHE A 176 -3.65 -6.77 -4.10
N THR A 177 -4.46 -7.78 -4.42
CA THR A 177 -5.55 -7.66 -5.39
C THR A 177 -6.77 -7.06 -4.72
N ILE A 178 -7.29 -5.98 -5.26
CA ILE A 178 -8.44 -5.25 -4.74
C ILE A 178 -9.69 -5.67 -5.51
N ARG A 179 -10.67 -6.23 -4.81
CA ARG A 179 -11.94 -6.70 -5.39
C ARG A 179 -13.05 -5.66 -5.37
N ARG A 180 -12.72 -4.41 -5.12
CA ARG A 180 -13.63 -3.27 -5.07
C ARG A 180 -13.12 -2.18 -6.01
N ASN A 181 -13.99 -1.27 -6.39
CA ASN A 181 -13.62 -0.16 -7.28
C ASN A 181 -12.84 0.96 -6.58
N LYS A 182 -12.60 0.86 -5.27
CA LYS A 182 -11.87 1.86 -4.48
C LYS A 182 -11.00 1.18 -3.44
N CYS A 183 -9.82 1.73 -3.22
CA CYS A 183 -8.94 1.37 -2.12
C CYS A 183 -8.26 2.65 -1.61
N THR A 184 -8.31 2.87 -0.31
CA THR A 184 -7.64 4.02 0.32
C THR A 184 -6.24 3.63 0.79
N VAL A 185 -5.39 4.63 1.00
CA VAL A 185 -4.04 4.44 1.58
C VAL A 185 -4.14 3.70 2.93
N LEU A 186 -5.13 4.02 3.76
CA LEU A 186 -5.32 3.36 5.05
C LEU A 186 -5.76 1.90 4.91
N GLU A 187 -6.64 1.60 3.93
CA GLU A 187 -7.02 0.22 3.65
C GLU A 187 -5.83 -0.60 3.12
N ALA A 188 -4.99 0.01 2.28
CA ALA A 188 -3.75 -0.61 1.81
C ALA A 188 -2.81 -0.96 2.97
N LEU A 189 -2.60 -0.03 3.90
CA LEU A 189 -1.82 -0.28 5.12
C LEU A 189 -2.46 -1.34 6.02
N ALA A 190 -3.78 -1.32 6.19
CA ALA A 190 -4.51 -2.33 6.96
C ALA A 190 -4.33 -3.74 6.37
N MET A 191 -4.39 -3.88 5.04
CA MET A 191 -4.11 -5.16 4.36
C MET A 191 -2.67 -5.63 4.57
N ALA A 192 -1.71 -4.70 4.60
CA ALA A 192 -0.31 -4.98 4.94
C ALA A 192 -0.09 -5.22 6.45
N GLY A 193 -1.15 -5.22 7.26
CA GLY A 193 -1.10 -5.44 8.70
C GLY A 193 -0.61 -4.24 9.50
N ASP A 194 -0.74 -3.05 8.93
CA ASP A 194 -0.28 -1.76 9.45
C ASP A 194 1.25 -1.59 9.45
N MET A 195 1.68 -0.36 9.66
CA MET A 195 3.09 0.01 9.75
C MET A 195 3.75 -0.58 10.99
N THR A 196 5.04 -0.86 10.91
CA THR A 196 5.83 -1.19 12.10
C THR A 196 6.09 0.09 12.94
N ILE A 197 6.60 -0.10 14.16
CA ILE A 197 7.02 1.03 15.01
C ILE A 197 8.20 1.81 14.41
N TYR A 198 8.88 1.22 13.44
CA TYR A 198 10.02 1.84 12.75
C TYR A 198 9.63 2.56 11.47
N GLY A 199 8.37 2.45 11.02
CA GLY A 199 7.88 3.14 9.84
C GLY A 199 7.67 4.64 10.09
N ARG A 200 8.10 5.46 9.14
CA ARG A 200 7.88 6.91 9.16
C ARG A 200 6.47 7.23 8.71
N ARG A 201 5.67 7.79 9.60
CA ARG A 201 4.28 8.19 9.33
C ARG A 201 4.16 9.57 8.68
N ASP A 202 5.20 10.37 8.84
CA ASP A 202 5.31 11.72 8.28
C ASP A 202 5.72 11.74 6.80
N ASN A 203 6.20 10.62 6.27
CA ASN A 203 6.70 10.53 4.91
C ASN A 203 6.48 9.13 4.33
N VAL A 204 5.23 8.82 4.01
CA VAL A 204 4.89 7.64 3.23
C VAL A 204 4.87 8.03 1.76
N LYS A 205 5.56 7.29 0.91
CA LYS A 205 5.67 7.61 -0.52
C LYS A 205 4.67 6.80 -1.32
N LEU A 206 3.87 7.49 -2.10
CA LEU A 206 3.02 6.92 -3.12
C LEU A 206 3.70 7.08 -4.48
N LEU A 207 4.07 5.97 -5.09
CA LEU A 207 4.59 5.93 -6.46
C LEU A 207 3.43 5.58 -7.39
N ARG A 208 3.18 6.45 -8.38
CA ARG A 208 2.09 6.32 -9.35
C ARG A 208 2.61 6.38 -10.77
N GLU A 209 2.19 5.44 -11.60
CA GLU A 209 2.44 5.45 -13.04
C GLU A 209 1.37 6.30 -13.75
N LEU A 210 1.81 7.29 -14.50
CA LEU A 210 0.95 8.15 -15.32
C LEU A 210 0.60 7.48 -16.66
N PRO A 211 -0.46 7.93 -17.34
CA PRO A 211 -0.86 7.38 -18.65
C PRO A 211 0.23 7.51 -19.74
N ASN A 212 1.16 8.44 -19.60
CA ASN A 212 2.30 8.64 -20.51
C ASN A 212 3.49 7.69 -20.21
N GLY A 213 3.40 6.83 -19.17
CA GLY A 213 4.46 5.94 -18.71
C GLY A 213 5.49 6.59 -17.79
N GLU A 214 5.31 7.86 -17.44
CA GLU A 214 6.16 8.52 -16.42
C GLU A 214 5.71 8.12 -15.01
N PHE A 215 6.61 8.27 -14.04
CA PHE A 215 6.32 8.00 -12.64
C PHE A 215 6.32 9.28 -11.83
N GLU A 216 5.31 9.44 -10.99
CA GLU A 216 5.26 10.48 -9.97
C GLU A 216 5.41 9.87 -8.58
N ILE A 217 6.09 10.60 -7.69
CA ILE A 217 6.23 10.22 -6.29
C ILE A 217 5.59 11.33 -5.46
N HIS A 218 4.59 10.94 -4.65
CA HIS A 218 3.88 11.84 -3.74
C HIS A 218 4.20 11.45 -2.30
N GLU A 219 4.54 12.44 -1.48
CA GLU A 219 4.78 12.27 -0.06
C GLU A 219 3.48 12.50 0.71
N LEU A 220 3.12 11.51 1.53
CA LEU A 220 1.89 11.50 2.32
C LEU A 220 2.25 11.54 3.80
N ASP A 221 1.74 12.52 4.53
CA ASP A 221 1.82 12.56 5.99
C ASP A 221 0.56 11.95 6.60
N LEU A 222 0.69 10.76 7.17
CA LEU A 222 -0.43 10.05 7.80
C LEU A 222 -0.83 10.65 9.15
N ARG A 223 -0.03 11.57 9.70
CA ARG A 223 -0.34 12.29 10.93
C ARG A 223 -1.29 13.45 10.69
N ASP A 224 -1.37 13.91 9.42
CA ASP A 224 -2.25 15.00 9.02
C ASP A 224 -3.61 14.47 8.56
N ALA A 225 -4.69 14.88 9.22
CA ALA A 225 -6.06 14.53 8.85
C ALA A 225 -6.46 15.11 7.47
N ASN A 226 -5.82 16.17 6.99
CA ASN A 226 -6.06 16.72 5.66
C ASN A 226 -5.69 15.75 4.52
N LEU A 227 -4.93 14.69 4.81
CA LEU A 227 -4.71 13.57 3.89
C LEU A 227 -6.04 13.03 3.34
N LEU A 228 -7.10 13.01 4.14
CA LEU A 228 -8.43 12.52 3.74
C LEU A 228 -9.05 13.34 2.60
N ASN A 229 -8.62 14.61 2.43
CA ASN A 229 -9.04 15.49 1.35
C ASN A 229 -8.07 15.48 0.16
N SER A 230 -6.97 14.73 0.26
CA SER A 230 -5.95 14.67 -0.79
C SER A 230 -6.44 13.82 -1.97
N PRO A 231 -6.16 14.23 -3.22
CA PRO A 231 -6.42 13.40 -4.41
C PRO A 231 -5.59 12.10 -4.42
N TYR A 232 -4.56 12.03 -3.60
CA TYR A 232 -3.68 10.86 -3.45
C TYR A 232 -4.10 9.91 -2.32
N TYR A 233 -5.19 10.22 -1.62
CA TYR A 233 -5.72 9.36 -0.59
C TYR A 233 -6.27 8.04 -1.14
N TYR A 234 -6.81 8.08 -2.37
CA TYR A 234 -7.27 6.89 -3.09
C TYR A 234 -6.16 6.32 -3.96
N MET A 235 -5.88 5.03 -3.76
CA MET A 235 -4.93 4.27 -4.54
C MET A 235 -5.50 3.99 -5.94
N GLN A 236 -4.65 4.02 -6.95
CA GLN A 236 -4.97 3.63 -8.32
C GLN A 236 -4.35 2.27 -8.65
N GLN A 237 -4.75 1.71 -9.79
CA GLN A 237 -4.15 0.51 -10.38
C GLN A 237 -2.63 0.66 -10.47
N ARG A 238 -1.89 -0.34 -9.97
CA ARG A 238 -0.42 -0.44 -9.92
C ARG A 238 0.28 0.59 -9.04
N ASP A 239 -0.44 1.35 -8.22
CA ASP A 239 0.20 2.21 -7.23
C ASP A 239 1.08 1.39 -6.28
N VAL A 240 2.21 1.97 -5.92
CA VAL A 240 3.12 1.41 -4.91
C VAL A 240 3.16 2.35 -3.71
N LEU A 241 2.77 1.85 -2.56
CA LEU A 241 2.88 2.55 -1.29
C LEU A 241 4.14 2.10 -0.57
N TYR A 242 5.10 3.00 -0.41
CA TYR A 242 6.37 2.72 0.24
C TYR A 242 6.49 3.44 1.59
N VAL A 243 6.68 2.66 2.64
CA VAL A 243 6.88 3.14 4.01
C VAL A 243 8.36 3.16 4.32
N GLU A 244 8.94 4.36 4.47
CA GLU A 244 10.34 4.52 4.82
C GLU A 244 10.64 4.08 6.26
N PRO A 245 11.81 3.47 6.51
CA PRO A 245 12.29 3.22 7.86
C PRO A 245 12.70 4.55 8.52
N ASN A 246 12.48 4.64 9.84
CA ASN A 246 12.95 5.77 10.63
C ASN A 246 14.46 5.71 10.86
N GLU A 247 15.03 6.79 11.39
CA GLU A 247 16.47 6.91 11.64
C GLU A 247 17.00 5.83 12.60
N VAL A 248 16.19 5.38 13.55
CA VAL A 248 16.59 4.33 14.52
C VAL A 248 16.85 3.03 13.80
N MET A 249 15.98 2.64 12.88
CA MET A 249 16.17 1.43 12.07
C MET A 249 17.36 1.58 11.11
N ALA A 250 17.47 2.76 10.46
CA ALA A 250 18.59 3.06 9.57
C ALA A 250 19.94 3.06 10.31
N GLN A 251 19.98 3.51 11.56
CA GLN A 251 21.19 3.47 12.39
C GLN A 251 21.49 2.05 12.86
N ASN A 252 20.49 1.26 13.20
CA ASN A 252 20.68 -0.14 13.62
C ASN A 252 21.32 -1.00 12.52
N THR A 253 21.02 -0.72 11.25
CA THR A 253 21.68 -1.38 10.11
C THR A 253 23.14 -0.95 9.95
N LYS A 254 23.49 0.28 10.38
CA LYS A 254 24.86 0.82 10.35
C LYS A 254 25.69 0.43 11.59
N ILE A 255 25.05 0.03 12.71
CA ILE A 255 25.72 -0.46 13.90
C ILE A 255 26.20 -1.89 13.61
N GLY A 256 27.31 -1.99 12.87
CA GLY A 256 27.93 -3.27 12.56
C GLY A 256 28.27 -4.04 13.85
N ARG A 257 28.41 -5.34 13.71
CA ARG A 257 28.79 -6.33 14.75
C ARG A 257 29.95 -5.88 15.64
N THR A 258 30.84 -5.05 15.09
CA THR A 258 32.02 -4.50 15.76
C THR A 258 31.67 -3.57 16.93
N ARG A 259 30.68 -2.68 16.81
CA ARG A 259 30.29 -1.76 17.91
C ARG A 259 29.67 -2.48 19.08
N GLN A 260 28.90 -3.53 18.80
CA GLN A 260 28.33 -4.38 19.84
C GLN A 260 29.39 -5.16 20.61
N LEU A 261 30.48 -5.59 19.93
CA LEU A 261 31.63 -6.21 20.55
C LEU A 261 32.39 -5.24 21.45
N TRP A 262 32.56 -3.97 21.05
CA TRP A 262 33.23 -2.95 21.88
C TRP A 262 32.44 -2.63 23.16
N ILE A 263 31.11 -2.54 23.08
CA ILE A 263 30.25 -2.33 24.26
C ILE A 263 30.34 -3.51 25.23
N ARG A 264 30.31 -4.75 24.69
CA ARG A 264 30.51 -5.97 25.52
C ARG A 264 31.93 -6.04 26.11
N GLY A 265 32.96 -5.70 25.34
CA GLY A 265 34.35 -5.62 25.83
C GLY A 265 34.52 -4.60 26.95
N ALA A 266 33.94 -3.41 26.81
CA ALA A 266 34.01 -2.38 27.85
C ALA A 266 33.34 -2.82 29.18
N SER A 267 32.21 -3.49 29.11
CA SER A 267 31.53 -4.02 30.32
C SER A 267 32.35 -5.09 31.05
N ILE A 268 33.08 -5.98 30.30
CA ILE A 268 33.95 -6.99 30.86
C ILE A 268 35.16 -6.35 31.54
N THR A 269 35.77 -5.32 30.91
CA THR A 269 36.93 -4.64 31.52
C THR A 269 36.58 -3.91 32.81
N VAL A 270 35.40 -3.26 32.88
CA VAL A 270 34.90 -2.60 34.09
C VAL A 270 34.64 -3.63 35.20
N SER A 271 34.04 -4.78 34.85
CA SER A 271 33.79 -5.87 35.81
C SER A 271 35.06 -6.48 36.36
N LEU A 272 36.06 -6.75 35.51
CA LEU A 272 37.36 -7.27 35.92
C LEU A 272 38.15 -6.27 36.79
N GLY A 273 38.09 -4.97 36.43
CA GLY A 273 38.69 -3.89 37.21
C GLY A 273 38.11 -3.77 38.61
N SER A 274 36.77 -3.90 38.74
CA SER A 274 36.10 -3.88 40.04
C SER A 274 36.44 -5.09 40.91
N LEU A 275 36.60 -6.27 40.30
CA LEU A 275 36.98 -7.50 40.98
C LEU A 275 38.44 -7.45 41.48
N LEU A 276 39.37 -6.97 40.63
CA LEU A 276 40.77 -6.78 41.01
C LEU A 276 40.92 -5.76 42.14
N TYR A 277 40.20 -4.65 42.11
CA TYR A 277 40.19 -3.65 43.18
C TYR A 277 39.74 -4.27 44.53
N ARG A 278 38.76 -5.18 44.49
CA ARG A 278 38.23 -5.84 45.68
C ARG A 278 39.18 -6.92 46.27
N VAL A 279 39.98 -7.55 45.41
CA VAL A 279 40.94 -8.58 45.81
C VAL A 279 42.25 -7.97 46.37
N LEU A 280 42.61 -6.76 45.85
CA LEU A 280 43.86 -6.08 46.25
C LEU A 280 43.68 -5.14 47.46
N LYS A 281 42.45 -4.96 47.93
CA LYS A 281 42.12 -4.23 49.14
C LYS A 281 41.77 -5.19 50.29
#